data_4fe66a5649e992840dcc5fe768c58706
#
_entry.id   4fe66a5649e992840dcc5fe768c58706
#
_cell.length_a   1.000
_cell.length_b   1.000
_cell.length_c   1.000
_cell.angle_alpha   90.00
_cell.angle_beta   90.00
_cell.angle_gamma   90.00
#
_symmetry.space_group_name_H-M   'P 1'
#
loop_
_entity.id
_entity.type
_entity.pdbx_description
1 polymer ?
#
loop_
_entity_poly.entity_id
_entity_poly.type
_entity_poly.pdbx_seq_one_letter_code
_entity_poly.pdbx_strand_id
1 'polypeptide(L)'
;SGFTSWPYAPSIESVDNTYNFINENADIYCEHIDNNIPWNSWINDLPLPIEFTNDITARQSRKIPNTKLVVSVSLLNFERYDLAFDYDGTTPNYTSMNDLHIEDAYFQHIKYIVTQLNPNYLIIAIEVNELLKNTPSKWDEYKLLILNVKTRIRQEFPSLSISESITLHNLYEPDVPNPQQYIDELVNYANTMDFVSISFYPYFKGLKTNEEFQNAFNFLHDKINQPIAFAETGHLSEDLIVNSYGISINGNENEQNNYLEKLLLNAQEENYEFIIWWTHRDYN
;
A
#
# COMPACT_ATOMS: atom_id res chain seq x y z
N SER A 1 -13.29 5.65 -8.14
CA SER A 1 -12.14 4.86 -8.61
C SER A 1 -11.05 5.76 -9.16
N GLY A 2 -9.81 5.27 -9.17
CA GLY A 2 -8.69 6.06 -9.66
C GLY A 2 -7.41 5.25 -9.84
N PHE A 3 -6.28 5.95 -9.86
CA PHE A 3 -4.98 5.40 -10.22
C PHE A 3 -3.89 5.87 -9.25
N THR A 4 -2.77 5.14 -9.23
CA THR A 4 -1.56 5.67 -8.60
C THR A 4 -0.96 6.78 -9.46
N SER A 5 -0.24 7.69 -8.82
CA SER A 5 0.56 8.72 -9.51
C SER A 5 1.87 8.14 -10.10
N TRP A 6 2.06 6.83 -10.06
CA TRP A 6 3.25 6.17 -10.57
C TRP A 6 3.39 6.37 -12.08
N PRO A 7 4.50 6.98 -12.55
CA PRO A 7 4.69 7.27 -13.96
C PRO A 7 5.04 5.99 -14.75
N TYR A 8 4.71 5.97 -16.02
CA TYR A 8 5.01 4.85 -16.92
C TYR A 8 6.44 4.87 -17.50
N ALA A 9 7.24 5.88 -17.17
CA ALA A 9 8.65 5.96 -17.55
C ALA A 9 9.39 6.92 -16.58
N PRO A 10 10.73 6.83 -16.45
CA PRO A 10 11.52 7.68 -15.56
C PRO A 10 11.78 9.07 -16.20
N SER A 11 10.72 9.80 -16.56
CA SER A 11 10.82 11.12 -17.16
C SER A 11 9.80 12.09 -16.56
N ILE A 12 10.12 13.39 -16.54
CA ILE A 12 9.19 14.44 -16.09
C ILE A 12 7.93 14.45 -16.95
N GLU A 13 8.06 14.24 -18.25
CA GLU A 13 6.94 14.18 -19.17
C GLU A 13 5.96 13.06 -18.79
N SER A 14 6.44 11.85 -18.47
CA SER A 14 5.60 10.75 -18.04
C SER A 14 4.90 11.05 -16.71
N VAL A 15 5.58 11.70 -15.78
CA VAL A 15 4.99 12.17 -14.52
C VAL A 15 3.83 13.14 -14.81
N ASP A 16 4.09 14.20 -15.58
CA ASP A 16 3.09 15.23 -15.89
C ASP A 16 1.89 14.62 -16.66
N ASN A 17 2.14 13.73 -17.62
CA ASN A 17 1.08 13.01 -18.35
C ASN A 17 0.24 12.12 -17.42
N THR A 18 0.85 11.47 -16.43
CA THR A 18 0.13 10.67 -15.44
C THR A 18 -0.81 11.52 -14.60
N TYR A 19 -0.34 12.64 -14.05
CA TYR A 19 -1.21 13.55 -13.29
C TYR A 19 -2.33 14.17 -14.15
N ASN A 20 -2.04 14.52 -15.40
CA ASN A 20 -3.06 15.02 -16.33
C ASN A 20 -4.13 13.96 -16.60
N PHE A 21 -3.72 12.72 -16.88
CA PHE A 21 -4.66 11.61 -17.07
C PHE A 21 -5.54 11.39 -15.84
N ILE A 22 -4.96 11.38 -14.64
CA ILE A 22 -5.71 11.22 -13.38
C ILE A 22 -6.70 12.36 -13.19
N ASN A 23 -6.29 13.61 -13.42
CA ASN A 23 -7.15 14.79 -13.30
C ASN A 23 -8.38 14.74 -14.22
N GLU A 24 -8.26 14.13 -15.39
CA GLU A 24 -9.34 14.01 -16.36
C GLU A 24 -10.24 12.78 -16.14
N ASN A 25 -9.73 11.72 -15.49
CA ASN A 25 -10.38 10.40 -15.51
C ASN A 25 -10.62 9.78 -14.13
N ALA A 26 -10.27 10.45 -13.02
CA ALA A 26 -10.37 9.85 -11.71
C ALA A 26 -11.00 10.77 -10.64
N ASP A 27 -11.73 10.17 -9.71
CA ASP A 27 -12.33 10.86 -8.54
C ASP A 27 -11.40 10.80 -7.31
N ILE A 28 -10.42 9.93 -7.36
CA ILE A 28 -9.46 9.66 -6.29
C ILE A 28 -8.14 9.22 -6.92
N TYR A 29 -7.03 9.50 -6.26
CA TYR A 29 -5.71 9.00 -6.68
C TYR A 29 -4.85 8.68 -5.47
N CYS A 30 -3.79 7.90 -5.70
CA CYS A 30 -2.87 7.48 -4.65
C CYS A 30 -1.46 8.01 -4.91
N GLU A 31 -0.90 8.71 -3.91
CA GLU A 31 0.52 8.92 -3.77
C GLU A 31 1.12 7.72 -3.04
N HIS A 32 1.77 6.85 -3.78
CA HIS A 32 2.42 5.67 -3.24
C HIS A 32 3.87 5.98 -2.91
N ILE A 33 4.22 5.95 -1.63
CA ILE A 33 5.54 6.30 -1.08
C ILE A 33 6.16 5.04 -0.46
N ASP A 34 6.63 4.15 -1.33
CA ASP A 34 7.34 2.93 -0.92
C ASP A 34 8.85 3.13 -1.06
N ASN A 35 9.37 4.08 -0.29
CA ASN A 35 10.73 4.56 -0.35
C ASN A 35 11.45 4.30 0.98
N ASN A 36 12.73 4.73 1.02
CA ASN A 36 13.50 4.80 2.26
C ASN A 36 12.86 5.78 3.26
N ILE A 37 13.12 5.53 4.54
CA ILE A 37 12.69 6.42 5.62
C ILE A 37 13.95 7.08 6.20
N PRO A 38 13.99 8.41 6.36
CA PRO A 38 15.17 9.10 6.90
C PRO A 38 15.28 8.93 8.42
N TRP A 39 15.50 7.68 8.85
CA TRP A 39 15.53 7.28 10.26
C TRP A 39 16.54 8.09 11.08
N ASN A 40 17.75 8.22 10.57
CA ASN A 40 18.82 8.93 11.26
C ASN A 40 18.46 10.40 11.50
N SER A 41 17.80 11.02 10.51
CA SER A 41 17.35 12.42 10.66
C SER A 41 16.27 12.55 11.72
N TRP A 42 15.27 11.66 11.72
CA TRP A 42 14.18 11.70 12.71
C TRP A 42 14.65 11.33 14.13
N ILE A 43 15.54 10.35 14.27
CA ILE A 43 16.03 9.87 15.56
C ILE A 43 16.96 10.90 16.23
N ASN A 44 17.77 11.61 15.46
CA ASN A 44 18.83 12.49 15.97
C ASN A 44 18.57 13.98 15.73
N ASP A 45 17.35 14.34 15.31
CA ASP A 45 16.94 15.72 15.01
C ASP A 45 17.91 16.41 14.02
N LEU A 46 18.26 15.69 12.92
CA LEU A 46 19.13 16.16 11.87
C LEU A 46 18.32 16.69 10.67
N PRO A 47 18.92 17.51 9.78
CA PRO A 47 18.28 17.90 8.53
C PRO A 47 17.84 16.71 7.71
N LEU A 48 16.63 16.80 7.13
CA LEU A 48 16.09 15.75 6.26
C LEU A 48 16.88 15.65 4.95
N PRO A 49 17.06 14.46 4.38
CA PRO A 49 17.67 14.28 3.06
C PRO A 49 16.95 15.11 1.99
N ILE A 50 17.73 15.72 1.12
CA ILE A 50 17.18 16.59 0.06
C ILE A 50 16.31 15.80 -0.91
N GLU A 51 16.63 14.54 -1.15
CA GLU A 51 15.86 13.61 -2.00
C GLU A 51 14.45 13.41 -1.44
N PHE A 52 14.34 13.19 -0.13
CA PHE A 52 13.04 13.02 0.55
C PHE A 52 12.22 14.31 0.47
N THR A 53 12.80 15.44 0.84
CA THR A 53 12.07 16.72 0.85
C THR A 53 11.66 17.17 -0.55
N ASN A 54 12.49 16.93 -1.57
CA ASN A 54 12.16 17.20 -2.96
C ASN A 54 11.03 16.31 -3.48
N ASP A 55 11.03 15.02 -3.16
CA ASP A 55 9.95 14.11 -3.56
C ASP A 55 8.60 14.59 -2.98
N ILE A 56 8.53 14.84 -1.67
CA ILE A 56 7.30 15.31 -1.03
C ILE A 56 6.85 16.67 -1.60
N THR A 57 7.78 17.59 -1.83
CA THR A 57 7.46 18.90 -2.43
C THR A 57 6.95 18.75 -3.86
N ALA A 58 7.53 17.86 -4.65
CA ALA A 58 7.09 17.60 -6.03
C ALA A 58 5.66 17.04 -6.06
N ARG A 59 5.32 16.09 -5.17
CA ARG A 59 3.96 15.54 -5.01
C ARG A 59 2.99 16.62 -4.55
N GLN A 60 3.35 17.42 -3.55
CA GLN A 60 2.54 18.54 -3.07
C GLN A 60 2.22 19.55 -4.20
N SER A 61 3.22 19.89 -5.01
CA SER A 61 3.06 20.85 -6.11
C SER A 61 2.14 20.34 -7.24
N ARG A 62 1.98 19.03 -7.36
CA ARG A 62 1.12 18.36 -8.35
C ARG A 62 -0.24 17.92 -7.78
N LYS A 63 -0.56 18.31 -6.55
CA LYS A 63 -1.85 17.93 -5.94
C LYS A 63 -3.02 18.30 -6.84
N ILE A 64 -3.85 17.31 -7.17
CA ILE A 64 -4.98 17.46 -8.09
C ILE A 64 -6.16 18.11 -7.35
N PRO A 65 -6.64 19.28 -7.78
CA PRO A 65 -7.77 19.97 -7.14
C PRO A 65 -9.06 19.16 -7.24
N ASN A 66 -9.86 19.15 -6.17
CA ASN A 66 -11.18 18.51 -6.11
C ASN A 66 -11.16 16.98 -6.29
N THR A 67 -10.00 16.36 -6.29
CA THR A 67 -9.82 14.90 -6.33
C THR A 67 -9.40 14.42 -4.96
N LYS A 68 -9.99 13.32 -4.47
CA LYS A 68 -9.60 12.73 -3.19
C LYS A 68 -8.18 12.17 -3.30
N LEU A 69 -7.42 12.30 -2.21
CA LEU A 69 -6.05 11.80 -2.13
C LEU A 69 -5.95 10.67 -1.10
N VAL A 70 -5.44 9.54 -1.54
CA VAL A 70 -4.89 8.47 -0.70
C VAL A 70 -3.38 8.66 -0.63
N VAL A 71 -2.80 8.55 0.55
CA VAL A 71 -1.35 8.46 0.72
C VAL A 71 -1.03 7.11 1.31
N SER A 72 -0.24 6.30 0.60
CA SER A 72 0.28 5.02 1.07
C SER A 72 1.76 5.16 1.39
N VAL A 73 2.16 4.79 2.61
CA VAL A 73 3.54 4.91 3.08
C VAL A 73 4.05 3.55 3.53
N SER A 74 5.24 3.16 3.08
CA SER A 74 5.88 1.94 3.59
C SER A 74 6.59 2.18 4.91
N LEU A 75 6.37 1.31 5.88
CA LEU A 75 7.19 1.18 7.09
C LEU A 75 8.28 0.12 6.88
N LEU A 76 7.97 -0.87 6.07
CA LEU A 76 8.80 -2.05 5.87
C LEU A 76 9.68 -1.89 4.62
N ASN A 77 10.79 -2.62 4.60
CA ASN A 77 11.61 -2.73 3.40
C ASN A 77 10.86 -3.44 2.25
N PHE A 78 11.42 -3.39 1.06
CA PHE A 78 10.76 -3.91 -0.14
C PHE A 78 10.34 -5.38 -0.02
N GLU A 79 11.14 -6.22 0.63
CA GLU A 79 10.83 -7.64 0.86
C GLU A 79 9.93 -7.89 2.08
N ARG A 80 9.50 -6.86 2.79
CA ARG A 80 8.55 -6.91 3.92
C ARG A 80 8.99 -7.84 5.07
N TYR A 81 10.27 -7.90 5.38
CA TYR A 81 10.78 -8.71 6.52
C TYR A 81 11.34 -7.87 7.67
N ASP A 82 11.58 -6.58 7.45
CA ASP A 82 12.14 -5.64 8.42
C ASP A 82 11.72 -4.19 8.13
N LEU A 83 12.16 -3.24 8.96
CA LEU A 83 12.00 -1.82 8.72
C LEU A 83 12.66 -1.39 7.39
N ALA A 84 12.09 -0.38 6.75
CA ALA A 84 12.65 0.24 5.56
C ALA A 84 14.08 0.75 5.81
N PHE A 85 14.88 0.78 4.75
CA PHE A 85 16.23 1.35 4.81
C PHE A 85 16.19 2.87 4.98
N ASP A 86 17.25 3.43 5.55
CA ASP A 86 17.53 4.86 5.47
C ASP A 86 18.06 5.24 4.08
N TYR A 87 18.18 6.52 3.81
CA TYR A 87 18.70 7.07 2.55
C TYR A 87 20.19 6.79 2.32
N ASP A 88 20.92 6.42 3.35
CA ASP A 88 22.30 5.94 3.25
C ASP A 88 22.42 4.41 3.04
N GLY A 89 21.28 3.72 2.92
CA GLY A 89 21.20 2.28 2.73
C GLY A 89 21.34 1.46 4.01
N THR A 90 21.40 2.08 5.17
CA THR A 90 21.43 1.38 6.46
C THR A 90 20.05 1.13 7.03
N THR A 91 19.92 0.14 7.92
CA THR A 91 18.73 -0.03 8.77
C THR A 91 18.91 0.72 10.09
N PRO A 92 17.86 1.23 10.71
CA PRO A 92 17.97 1.81 12.04
C PRO A 92 18.41 0.74 13.05
N ASN A 93 19.21 1.12 14.03
CA ASN A 93 19.59 0.22 15.10
C ASN A 93 18.46 0.18 16.16
N TYR A 94 17.92 -0.99 16.43
CA TYR A 94 16.83 -1.19 17.39
C TYR A 94 16.92 -2.56 18.07
N THR A 95 16.34 -2.69 19.26
CA THR A 95 16.19 -3.96 19.97
C THR A 95 14.83 -4.60 19.67
N SER A 96 13.79 -3.78 19.55
CA SER A 96 12.43 -4.17 19.19
C SER A 96 11.84 -3.14 18.21
N MET A 97 11.01 -3.57 17.26
CA MET A 97 10.40 -2.64 16.28
C MET A 97 9.62 -1.51 16.97
N ASN A 98 9.08 -1.74 18.18
CA ASN A 98 8.37 -0.73 18.95
C ASN A 98 9.26 -0.01 19.98
N ASP A 99 10.57 0.04 19.79
CA ASP A 99 11.45 0.92 20.57
C ASP A 99 11.00 2.37 20.42
N LEU A 100 11.02 3.14 21.53
CA LEU A 100 10.48 4.50 21.55
C LEU A 100 11.09 5.42 20.50
N HIS A 101 12.39 5.30 20.22
CA HIS A 101 13.02 6.14 19.20
C HIS A 101 12.56 5.78 17.76
N ILE A 102 12.17 4.52 17.51
CA ILE A 102 11.57 4.07 16.24
C ILE A 102 10.13 4.59 16.15
N GLU A 103 9.35 4.45 17.21
CA GLU A 103 7.99 5.00 17.26
C GLU A 103 7.98 6.52 17.04
N ASP A 104 8.85 7.25 17.73
CA ASP A 104 8.97 8.70 17.57
C ASP A 104 9.38 9.11 16.17
N ALA A 105 10.38 8.42 15.61
CA ALA A 105 10.86 8.68 14.25
C ALA A 105 9.76 8.41 13.22
N TYR A 106 9.05 7.29 13.32
CA TYR A 106 7.97 6.96 12.39
C TYR A 106 6.77 7.90 12.54
N PHE A 107 6.41 8.27 13.76
CA PHE A 107 5.39 9.30 14.00
C PHE A 107 5.75 10.63 13.32
N GLN A 108 7.00 11.13 13.48
CA GLN A 108 7.43 12.37 12.83
C GLN A 108 7.41 12.24 11.29
N HIS A 109 7.82 11.10 10.77
CA HIS A 109 7.78 10.82 9.33
C HIS A 109 6.35 10.90 8.77
N ILE A 110 5.41 10.19 9.38
CA ILE A 110 3.99 10.21 8.97
C ILE A 110 3.38 11.59 9.17
N LYS A 111 3.62 12.24 10.31
CA LYS A 111 3.14 13.60 10.58
C LYS A 111 3.61 14.60 9.53
N TYR A 112 4.88 14.52 9.13
CA TYR A 112 5.43 15.37 8.07
C TYR A 112 4.69 15.14 6.75
N ILE A 113 4.59 13.90 6.29
CA ILE A 113 3.92 13.56 5.03
C ILE A 113 2.46 14.00 5.04
N VAL A 114 1.71 13.69 6.09
CA VAL A 114 0.29 14.07 6.23
C VAL A 114 0.13 15.60 6.23
N THR A 115 1.01 16.32 6.92
CA THR A 115 1.00 17.79 6.93
C THR A 115 1.23 18.39 5.55
N GLN A 116 2.18 17.85 4.79
CA GLN A 116 2.54 18.38 3.47
C GLN A 116 1.49 18.03 2.41
N LEU A 117 0.97 16.80 2.42
CA LEU A 117 0.09 16.30 1.37
C LEU A 117 -1.40 16.46 1.70
N ASN A 118 -1.77 16.54 2.98
CA ASN A 118 -3.14 16.66 3.48
C ASN A 118 -4.09 15.65 2.78
N PRO A 119 -3.92 14.34 3.00
CA PRO A 119 -4.72 13.30 2.36
C PRO A 119 -6.12 13.15 2.97
N ASN A 120 -7.03 12.54 2.22
CA ASN A 120 -8.33 12.08 2.71
C ASN A 120 -8.22 10.72 3.42
N TYR A 121 -7.33 9.85 2.93
CA TYR A 121 -7.07 8.50 3.45
C TYR A 121 -5.56 8.29 3.60
N LEU A 122 -5.16 7.68 4.70
CA LEU A 122 -3.78 7.28 4.97
C LEU A 122 -3.69 5.76 5.08
N ILE A 123 -2.85 5.16 4.26
CA ILE A 123 -2.37 3.79 4.44
C ILE A 123 -1.02 3.90 5.10
N ILE A 124 -1.01 3.73 6.42
CA ILE A 124 0.16 4.03 7.26
C ILE A 124 1.27 2.99 7.14
N ALA A 125 0.97 1.80 6.62
CA ALA A 125 1.96 0.78 6.30
C ALA A 125 1.44 -0.11 5.16
N ILE A 126 2.33 -0.47 4.24
CA ILE A 126 2.01 -1.20 3.02
C ILE A 126 2.28 -2.69 3.22
N GLU A 127 1.32 -3.55 2.82
CA GLU A 127 1.44 -5.01 2.70
C GLU A 127 1.94 -5.72 3.97
N VAL A 128 1.35 -5.34 5.09
CA VAL A 128 1.84 -5.70 6.43
C VAL A 128 1.76 -7.19 6.76
N ASN A 129 0.88 -7.93 6.11
CA ASN A 129 0.78 -9.37 6.29
C ASN A 129 1.99 -10.14 5.76
N GLU A 130 2.78 -9.53 4.86
CA GLU A 130 4.05 -10.10 4.43
C GLU A 130 5.07 -10.18 5.58
N LEU A 131 5.05 -9.23 6.52
CA LEU A 131 5.89 -9.31 7.72
C LEU A 131 5.53 -10.54 8.57
N LEU A 132 4.23 -10.80 8.79
CA LEU A 132 3.80 -11.99 9.52
C LEU A 132 4.21 -13.28 8.81
N LYS A 133 4.21 -13.29 7.48
CA LYS A 133 4.67 -14.42 6.67
C LYS A 133 6.19 -14.60 6.71
N ASN A 134 6.93 -13.50 6.52
CA ASN A 134 8.39 -13.54 6.33
C ASN A 134 9.17 -13.54 7.65
N THR A 135 8.67 -12.82 8.66
CA THR A 135 9.32 -12.66 9.98
C THR A 135 8.28 -12.63 11.10
N PRO A 136 7.58 -13.74 11.36
CA PRO A 136 6.48 -13.78 12.34
C PRO A 136 6.87 -13.36 13.76
N SER A 137 8.15 -13.48 14.12
CA SER A 137 8.65 -13.05 15.43
C SER A 137 8.59 -11.54 15.66
N LYS A 138 8.51 -10.73 14.60
CA LYS A 138 8.39 -9.26 14.68
C LYS A 138 6.93 -8.77 14.66
N TRP A 139 5.98 -9.64 14.45
CA TRP A 139 4.57 -9.24 14.24
C TRP A 139 3.94 -8.53 15.43
N ASP A 140 4.16 -9.03 16.64
CA ASP A 140 3.61 -8.40 17.84
C ASP A 140 4.25 -7.03 18.12
N GLU A 141 5.54 -6.90 17.89
CA GLU A 141 6.26 -5.62 18.01
C GLU A 141 5.75 -4.61 16.97
N TYR A 142 5.54 -5.05 15.74
CA TYR A 142 4.95 -4.25 14.66
C TYR A 142 3.55 -3.72 15.05
N LYS A 143 2.68 -4.60 15.56
CA LYS A 143 1.33 -4.20 15.98
C LYS A 143 1.36 -3.11 17.06
N LEU A 144 2.28 -3.21 18.03
CA LEU A 144 2.45 -2.20 19.07
C LEU A 144 2.97 -0.88 18.50
N LEU A 145 3.99 -0.93 17.65
CA LEU A 145 4.53 0.26 16.96
C LEU A 145 3.41 1.03 16.24
N ILE A 146 2.67 0.34 15.37
CA ILE A 146 1.61 0.97 14.58
C ILE A 146 0.46 1.48 15.44
N LEU A 147 0.06 0.75 16.47
CA LEU A 147 -0.99 1.20 17.40
C LEU A 147 -0.61 2.53 18.06
N ASN A 148 0.64 2.65 18.55
CA ASN A 148 1.13 3.85 19.19
C ASN A 148 1.23 5.02 18.22
N VAL A 149 1.79 4.80 17.05
CA VAL A 149 1.89 5.83 15.99
C VAL A 149 0.51 6.27 15.52
N LYS A 150 -0.42 5.35 15.20
CA LYS A 150 -1.81 5.68 14.82
C LYS A 150 -2.52 6.50 15.88
N THR A 151 -2.36 6.14 17.14
CA THR A 151 -2.97 6.87 18.26
C THR A 151 -2.52 8.32 18.29
N ARG A 152 -1.23 8.57 18.11
CA ARG A 152 -0.66 9.92 18.06
C ARG A 152 -1.09 10.70 16.81
N ILE A 153 -1.11 10.05 15.65
CA ILE A 153 -1.57 10.68 14.40
C ILE A 153 -3.04 11.08 14.50
N ARG A 154 -3.91 10.27 15.12
CA ARG A 154 -5.32 10.62 15.33
C ARG A 154 -5.53 11.81 16.26
N GLN A 155 -4.63 12.05 17.22
CA GLN A 155 -4.68 13.24 18.07
C GLN A 155 -4.39 14.52 17.29
N GLU A 156 -3.48 14.46 16.31
CA GLU A 156 -3.11 15.58 15.45
C GLU A 156 -4.09 15.78 14.27
N PHE A 157 -4.61 14.67 13.72
CA PHE A 157 -5.48 14.64 12.54
C PHE A 157 -6.75 13.80 12.80
N PRO A 158 -7.69 14.28 13.62
CA PRO A 158 -8.81 13.47 14.12
C PRO A 158 -9.83 13.04 13.04
N SER A 159 -9.87 13.70 11.89
CA SER A 159 -10.75 13.37 10.76
C SER A 159 -10.10 12.48 9.70
N LEU A 160 -8.81 12.13 9.86
CA LEU A 160 -8.09 11.31 8.89
C LEU A 160 -8.46 9.84 9.07
N SER A 161 -8.96 9.21 8.00
CA SER A 161 -9.19 7.76 7.96
C SER A 161 -7.87 7.03 7.75
N ILE A 162 -7.54 6.09 8.65
CA ILE A 162 -6.23 5.41 8.69
C ILE A 162 -6.41 3.90 8.56
N SER A 163 -5.68 3.31 7.63
CA SER A 163 -5.61 1.86 7.41
C SER A 163 -4.17 1.40 7.19
N GLU A 164 -4.03 0.12 7.00
CA GLU A 164 -2.81 -0.56 6.55
C GLU A 164 -3.19 -1.44 5.36
N SER A 165 -2.30 -1.66 4.39
CA SER A 165 -2.67 -2.55 3.29
C SER A 165 -2.26 -4.00 3.55
N ILE A 166 -3.06 -4.91 3.01
CA ILE A 166 -2.90 -6.37 3.12
C ILE A 166 -2.89 -6.96 1.72
N THR A 167 -1.92 -7.83 1.43
CA THR A 167 -1.91 -8.58 0.17
C THR A 167 -2.97 -9.69 0.20
N LEU A 168 -4.02 -9.57 -0.62
CA LEU A 168 -5.07 -10.58 -0.70
C LEU A 168 -4.55 -11.89 -1.30
N HIS A 169 -3.64 -11.83 -2.28
CA HIS A 169 -3.05 -13.02 -2.89
C HIS A 169 -2.19 -13.86 -1.92
N ASN A 170 -1.80 -13.31 -0.76
CA ASN A 170 -1.14 -14.05 0.33
C ASN A 170 -2.05 -14.28 1.55
N LEU A 171 -3.22 -13.65 1.62
CA LEU A 171 -4.25 -13.94 2.63
C LEU A 171 -5.21 -15.04 2.16
N TYR A 172 -5.58 -15.03 0.88
CA TYR A 172 -6.39 -16.06 0.24
C TYR A 172 -5.53 -17.28 -0.08
N GLU A 173 -5.82 -18.43 0.55
CA GLU A 173 -5.03 -19.67 0.44
C GLU A 173 -3.53 -19.47 0.69
N PRO A 174 -3.14 -19.02 1.90
CA PRO A 174 -1.75 -18.66 2.18
C PRO A 174 -0.81 -19.86 2.15
N ASP A 175 0.36 -19.67 1.54
CA ASP A 175 1.45 -20.64 1.52
C ASP A 175 2.33 -20.46 2.77
N VAL A 176 1.83 -20.94 3.90
CA VAL A 176 2.50 -20.92 5.21
C VAL A 176 2.23 -22.23 5.97
N PRO A 177 3.06 -22.60 6.96
CA PRO A 177 2.91 -23.89 7.69
C PRO A 177 1.55 -24.07 8.39
N ASN A 178 0.93 -22.99 8.87
CA ASN A 178 -0.34 -22.99 9.58
C ASN A 178 -1.33 -22.01 8.93
N PRO A 179 -1.91 -22.31 7.76
CA PRO A 179 -2.72 -21.36 6.98
C PRO A 179 -3.91 -20.77 7.76
N GLN A 180 -4.65 -21.60 8.50
CA GLN A 180 -5.81 -21.13 9.25
C GLN A 180 -5.43 -20.17 10.37
N GLN A 181 -4.35 -20.45 11.11
CA GLN A 181 -3.88 -19.56 12.17
C GLN A 181 -3.42 -18.20 11.60
N TYR A 182 -2.76 -18.22 10.45
CA TYR A 182 -2.35 -17.00 9.75
C TYR A 182 -3.56 -16.17 9.31
N ILE A 183 -4.57 -16.81 8.70
CA ILE A 183 -5.82 -16.15 8.30
C ILE A 183 -6.51 -15.55 9.53
N ASP A 184 -6.69 -16.31 10.59
CA ASP A 184 -7.40 -15.86 11.80
C ASP A 184 -6.70 -14.66 12.45
N GLU A 185 -5.38 -14.70 12.57
CA GLU A 185 -4.57 -13.58 13.11
C GLU A 185 -4.76 -12.32 12.27
N LEU A 186 -4.63 -12.43 10.95
CA LEU A 186 -4.74 -11.27 10.06
C LEU A 186 -6.16 -10.72 9.95
N VAL A 187 -7.16 -11.58 9.90
CA VAL A 187 -8.57 -11.17 9.85
C VAL A 187 -8.96 -10.44 11.15
N ASN A 188 -8.56 -10.97 12.29
CA ASN A 188 -8.80 -10.32 13.58
C ASN A 188 -8.11 -8.96 13.65
N TYR A 189 -6.88 -8.87 13.17
CA TYR A 189 -6.14 -7.62 13.12
C TYR A 189 -6.77 -6.60 12.15
N ALA A 190 -7.05 -7.03 10.92
CA ALA A 190 -7.64 -6.18 9.88
C ALA A 190 -8.97 -5.56 10.33
N ASN A 191 -9.82 -6.33 11.02
CA ASN A 191 -11.10 -5.86 11.53
C ASN A 191 -10.99 -4.82 12.67
N THR A 192 -9.77 -4.43 13.09
CA THR A 192 -9.53 -3.29 14.01
C THR A 192 -9.22 -1.97 13.31
N MET A 193 -9.07 -1.97 11.98
CA MET A 193 -8.77 -0.79 11.15
C MET A 193 -10.03 0.04 10.90
N ASP A 194 -9.87 1.31 10.48
CA ASP A 194 -11.02 2.16 10.10
C ASP A 194 -11.69 1.66 8.81
N PHE A 195 -10.87 1.15 7.90
CA PHE A 195 -11.24 0.39 6.70
C PHE A 195 -10.11 -0.58 6.39
N VAL A 196 -10.39 -1.66 5.66
CA VAL A 196 -9.35 -2.62 5.25
C VAL A 196 -8.90 -2.30 3.85
N SER A 197 -7.62 -2.02 3.72
CA SER A 197 -6.99 -1.67 2.46
C SER A 197 -6.34 -2.91 1.84
N ILE A 198 -6.66 -3.19 0.59
CA ILE A 198 -6.23 -4.40 -0.13
C ILE A 198 -5.22 -4.04 -1.22
N SER A 199 -4.11 -4.80 -1.24
CA SER A 199 -3.21 -4.95 -2.38
C SER A 199 -3.52 -6.28 -3.04
N PHE A 200 -3.91 -6.30 -4.31
CA PHE A 200 -4.30 -7.53 -4.97
C PHE A 200 -3.89 -7.60 -6.43
N TYR A 201 -3.00 -8.51 -6.69
CA TYR A 201 -2.55 -8.87 -8.03
C TYR A 201 -2.82 -10.37 -8.25
N PRO A 202 -3.98 -10.76 -8.81
CA PRO A 202 -4.42 -12.17 -8.86
C PRO A 202 -3.45 -13.08 -9.63
N TYR A 203 -2.70 -12.54 -10.57
CA TYR A 203 -1.68 -13.31 -11.31
C TYR A 203 -0.53 -13.82 -10.42
N PHE A 204 -0.22 -13.18 -9.27
CA PHE A 204 0.74 -13.72 -8.30
C PHE A 204 0.24 -15.00 -7.62
N LYS A 205 -1.07 -15.21 -7.59
CA LYS A 205 -1.71 -16.46 -7.13
C LYS A 205 -2.03 -17.41 -8.28
N GLY A 206 -1.76 -17.00 -9.51
CA GLY A 206 -2.09 -17.78 -10.71
C GLY A 206 -3.59 -17.83 -11.05
N LEU A 207 -4.40 -16.92 -10.48
CA LEU A 207 -5.83 -16.83 -10.78
C LEU A 207 -6.04 -16.21 -12.15
N LYS A 208 -6.93 -16.80 -12.97
CA LYS A 208 -7.12 -16.43 -14.39
C LYS A 208 -8.58 -16.38 -14.81
N THR A 209 -9.47 -17.04 -14.09
CA THR A 209 -10.86 -17.19 -14.48
C THR A 209 -11.79 -16.33 -13.63
N ASN A 210 -12.96 -16.01 -14.17
CA ASN A 210 -14.02 -15.28 -13.46
C ASN A 210 -14.43 -15.98 -12.16
N GLU A 211 -14.40 -17.30 -12.11
CA GLU A 211 -14.72 -18.07 -10.92
C GLU A 211 -13.63 -17.94 -9.85
N GLU A 212 -12.37 -18.04 -10.23
CA GLU A 212 -11.23 -17.88 -9.31
C GLU A 212 -11.18 -16.47 -8.72
N PHE A 213 -11.40 -15.44 -9.55
CA PHE A 213 -11.49 -14.07 -9.06
C PHE A 213 -12.65 -13.90 -8.07
N GLN A 214 -13.84 -14.43 -8.42
CA GLN A 214 -14.99 -14.33 -7.53
C GLN A 214 -14.79 -15.07 -6.21
N ASN A 215 -14.12 -16.23 -6.23
CA ASN A 215 -13.82 -16.97 -5.00
C ASN A 215 -12.90 -16.19 -4.06
N ALA A 216 -11.91 -15.47 -4.59
CA ALA A 216 -11.05 -14.59 -3.79
C ALA A 216 -11.84 -13.41 -3.20
N PHE A 217 -12.75 -12.79 -3.97
CA PHE A 217 -13.63 -11.73 -3.46
C PHE A 217 -14.62 -12.25 -2.41
N ASN A 218 -15.25 -13.40 -2.65
CA ASN A 218 -16.16 -14.02 -1.65
C ASN A 218 -15.42 -14.30 -0.34
N PHE A 219 -14.20 -14.84 -0.41
CA PHE A 219 -13.38 -15.05 0.77
C PHE A 219 -13.12 -13.73 1.52
N LEU A 220 -12.80 -12.65 0.81
CA LEU A 220 -12.58 -11.34 1.40
C LEU A 220 -13.84 -10.84 2.12
N HIS A 221 -15.00 -10.90 1.46
CA HIS A 221 -16.28 -10.45 2.03
C HIS A 221 -16.75 -11.31 3.23
N ASP A 222 -16.47 -12.61 3.19
CA ASP A 222 -16.82 -13.51 4.30
C ASP A 222 -15.97 -13.25 5.57
N LYS A 223 -14.79 -12.68 5.43
CA LYS A 223 -13.83 -12.50 6.53
C LYS A 223 -13.76 -11.07 7.06
N ILE A 224 -13.97 -10.08 6.22
CA ILE A 224 -13.79 -8.67 6.57
C ILE A 224 -15.14 -8.03 6.86
N ASN A 225 -15.24 -7.42 8.06
CA ASN A 225 -16.45 -6.74 8.52
C ASN A 225 -16.34 -5.20 8.45
N GLN A 226 -15.16 -4.68 8.15
CA GLN A 226 -14.90 -3.25 7.99
C GLN A 226 -15.12 -2.83 6.53
N PRO A 227 -15.32 -1.53 6.25
CA PRO A 227 -15.32 -1.05 4.89
C PRO A 227 -14.07 -1.48 4.15
N ILE A 228 -14.20 -1.90 2.90
CA ILE A 228 -13.09 -2.39 2.06
C ILE A 228 -12.68 -1.32 1.07
N ALA A 229 -11.38 -1.18 0.85
CA ALA A 229 -10.80 -0.41 -0.22
C ALA A 229 -9.70 -1.20 -0.93
N PHE A 230 -9.50 -0.96 -2.21
CA PHE A 230 -8.34 -1.49 -2.95
C PHE A 230 -7.32 -0.37 -3.11
N ALA A 231 -6.26 -0.41 -2.30
CA ALA A 231 -5.19 0.59 -2.33
C ALA A 231 -4.29 0.47 -3.55
N GLU A 232 -4.17 -0.75 -4.02
CA GLU A 232 -3.51 -1.07 -5.27
C GLU A 232 -4.01 -2.40 -5.82
N THR A 233 -4.25 -2.42 -7.10
CA THR A 233 -4.65 -3.63 -7.80
C THR A 233 -4.37 -3.49 -9.30
N GLY A 234 -4.27 -4.60 -9.98
CA GLY A 234 -4.05 -4.64 -11.41
C GLY A 234 -4.05 -6.05 -11.95
N HIS A 235 -4.10 -6.16 -13.25
CA HIS A 235 -3.92 -7.41 -13.98
C HIS A 235 -3.15 -7.15 -15.27
N LEU A 236 -2.39 -8.13 -15.72
CA LEU A 236 -1.54 -8.01 -16.90
C LEU A 236 -2.39 -8.16 -18.19
N SER A 237 -2.21 -7.24 -19.13
CA SER A 237 -2.79 -7.33 -20.48
C SER A 237 -1.91 -8.11 -21.46
N GLU A 238 -0.61 -8.24 -21.13
CA GLU A 238 0.40 -8.96 -21.91
C GLU A 238 1.40 -9.65 -21.00
N ASP A 239 2.28 -10.47 -21.55
CA ASP A 239 3.29 -11.21 -20.79
C ASP A 239 4.27 -10.26 -20.10
N LEU A 240 4.48 -10.47 -18.79
CA LEU A 240 5.48 -9.76 -18.00
C LEU A 240 6.74 -10.61 -17.88
N ILE A 241 7.85 -10.13 -18.43
CA ILE A 241 9.15 -10.79 -18.35
C ILE A 241 10.17 -9.82 -17.73
N VAL A 242 10.63 -10.14 -16.52
CA VAL A 242 11.66 -9.38 -15.82
C VAL A 242 12.85 -10.29 -15.54
N ASN A 243 13.76 -10.35 -16.51
CA ASN A 243 14.89 -11.28 -16.50
C ASN A 243 15.81 -11.13 -15.30
N SER A 244 16.01 -9.91 -14.79
CA SER A 244 16.84 -9.63 -13.61
C SER A 244 16.34 -10.28 -12.33
N TYR A 245 15.03 -10.57 -12.25
CA TYR A 245 14.38 -11.22 -11.11
C TYR A 245 13.89 -12.63 -11.42
N GLY A 246 14.12 -13.14 -12.63
CA GLY A 246 13.61 -14.45 -13.06
C GLY A 246 12.07 -14.53 -13.12
N ILE A 247 11.40 -13.40 -13.25
CA ILE A 247 9.94 -13.33 -13.32
C ILE A 247 9.50 -13.52 -14.77
N SER A 248 8.57 -14.46 -14.97
CA SER A 248 7.88 -14.67 -16.24
C SER A 248 6.42 -15.03 -15.94
N ILE A 249 5.51 -14.11 -16.22
CA ILE A 249 4.08 -14.26 -15.96
C ILE A 249 3.34 -13.98 -17.27
N ASN A 250 2.50 -14.92 -17.69
CA ASN A 250 1.66 -14.72 -18.86
C ASN A 250 0.47 -13.83 -18.50
N GLY A 251 0.17 -12.89 -19.38
CA GLY A 251 -0.99 -12.02 -19.29
C GLY A 251 -1.73 -11.95 -20.62
N ASN A 252 -2.97 -11.52 -20.59
CA ASN A 252 -3.74 -11.20 -21.79
C ASN A 252 -4.89 -10.24 -21.47
N GLU A 253 -5.33 -9.51 -22.48
CA GLU A 253 -6.39 -8.52 -22.37
C GLU A 253 -7.72 -9.08 -21.86
N ASN A 254 -8.07 -10.34 -22.22
CA ASN A 254 -9.31 -10.95 -21.75
C ASN A 254 -9.28 -11.24 -20.25
N GLU A 255 -8.17 -11.74 -19.73
CA GLU A 255 -8.00 -11.97 -18.29
C GLU A 255 -8.05 -10.63 -17.53
N GLN A 256 -7.37 -9.60 -18.04
CA GLN A 256 -7.41 -8.26 -17.47
C GLN A 256 -8.84 -7.69 -17.45
N ASN A 257 -9.55 -7.77 -18.58
CA ASN A 257 -10.94 -7.31 -18.67
C ASN A 257 -11.87 -8.07 -17.71
N ASN A 258 -11.75 -9.38 -17.64
CA ASN A 258 -12.53 -10.22 -16.74
C ASN A 258 -12.28 -9.87 -15.27
N TYR A 259 -11.03 -9.65 -14.92
CA TYR A 259 -10.68 -9.22 -13.55
C TYR A 259 -11.26 -7.86 -13.23
N LEU A 260 -11.08 -6.88 -14.12
CA LEU A 260 -11.60 -5.52 -13.93
C LEU A 260 -13.13 -5.52 -13.79
N GLU A 261 -13.85 -6.27 -14.64
CA GLU A 261 -15.30 -6.41 -14.55
C GLU A 261 -15.72 -6.98 -13.20
N LYS A 262 -15.08 -8.06 -12.74
CA LYS A 262 -15.35 -8.66 -11.44
C LYS A 262 -15.07 -7.71 -10.27
N LEU A 263 -13.94 -7.00 -10.31
CA LEU A 263 -13.57 -6.01 -9.31
C LEU A 263 -14.64 -4.91 -9.20
N LEU A 264 -15.06 -4.34 -10.33
CA LEU A 264 -16.05 -3.25 -10.35
C LEU A 264 -17.45 -3.71 -9.90
N LEU A 265 -17.88 -4.92 -10.27
CA LEU A 265 -19.14 -5.50 -9.81
C LEU A 265 -19.13 -5.71 -8.29
N ASN A 266 -18.10 -6.36 -7.75
CA ASN A 266 -17.98 -6.55 -6.30
C ASN A 266 -17.87 -5.22 -5.55
N ALA A 267 -17.16 -4.25 -6.11
CA ALA A 267 -17.06 -2.91 -5.50
C ALA A 267 -18.42 -2.19 -5.41
N GLN A 268 -19.27 -2.37 -6.42
CA GLN A 268 -20.62 -1.80 -6.41
C GLN A 268 -21.55 -2.54 -5.44
N GLU A 269 -21.49 -3.86 -5.42
CA GLU A 269 -22.34 -4.70 -4.55
C GLU A 269 -22.01 -4.52 -3.07
N GLU A 270 -20.72 -4.45 -2.73
CA GLU A 270 -20.21 -4.38 -1.36
C GLU A 270 -19.82 -2.95 -0.92
N ASN A 271 -20.07 -1.94 -1.76
CA ASN A 271 -19.84 -0.53 -1.48
C ASN A 271 -18.39 -0.24 -1.04
N TYR A 272 -17.40 -0.65 -1.83
CA TYR A 272 -16.01 -0.35 -1.51
C TYR A 272 -15.76 1.16 -1.40
N GLU A 273 -14.93 1.57 -0.43
CA GLU A 273 -14.56 2.97 -0.20
C GLU A 273 -13.90 3.60 -1.42
N PHE A 274 -12.96 2.85 -2.02
CA PHE A 274 -12.30 3.23 -3.27
C PHE A 274 -11.58 2.06 -3.91
N ILE A 275 -11.20 2.26 -5.18
CA ILE A 275 -10.30 1.38 -5.94
C ILE A 275 -9.21 2.24 -6.55
N ILE A 276 -7.96 1.85 -6.36
CA ILE A 276 -6.79 2.40 -7.02
C ILE A 276 -6.22 1.33 -7.96
N TRP A 277 -6.34 1.56 -9.26
CA TRP A 277 -5.66 0.75 -10.26
C TRP A 277 -4.18 1.12 -10.28
N TRP A 278 -3.28 0.11 -10.32
CA TRP A 278 -1.85 0.35 -10.06
C TRP A 278 -1.26 1.36 -11.02
N THR A 279 -1.44 1.19 -12.34
CA THR A 279 -1.00 2.22 -13.30
C THR A 279 -2.03 2.45 -14.40
N HIS A 280 -2.11 3.68 -14.89
CA HIS A 280 -2.97 4.00 -16.02
C HIS A 280 -2.38 3.55 -17.37
N ARG A 281 -1.09 3.21 -17.38
CA ARG A 281 -0.33 2.78 -18.55
C ARG A 281 0.84 1.92 -18.12
N ASP A 282 1.16 0.88 -18.89
CA ASP A 282 2.31 0.00 -18.64
C ASP A 282 3.63 0.77 -18.70
N TYR A 283 4.60 0.31 -17.90
CA TYR A 283 5.93 0.90 -17.83
C TYR A 283 6.74 0.53 -19.07
N ASN A 284 7.32 1.53 -19.73
CA ASN A 284 8.14 1.39 -20.94
C ASN A 284 9.64 1.40 -20.64
#